data_19971b177a3be21c88475045dd43ca9d
#
_entry.id   19971b177a3be21c88475045dd43ca9d
#
_cell.length_a   1.000
_cell.length_b   1.000
_cell.length_c   1.000
_cell.angle_alpha   90.00
_cell.angle_beta   90.00
_cell.angle_gamma   90.00
#
_symmetry.space_group_name_H-M   'P 1'
#
loop_
_entity.id
_entity.type
_entity.pdbx_description
1 polymer ?
#
loop_
_entity_poly.entity_id
_entity_poly.type
_entity_poly.pdbx_seq_one_letter_code
_entity_poly.pdbx_strand_id
1 'polypeptide(L)'
;GFTELENDLGYFAHSMLNTIGESTPQPYHTKSGILLYNGSTYNSGKDNDTTWIGDHLDDNLQNTLEVVRQLNGEFAFVYVTEKNIVFCVDHFDSRNLWFYHDTETKKITVASLPNIVQQKHNNSWRACGNKIYIFNRQNYTIQTEVNKVWNLEQKVPHLDFVFESFERAISRRYNPKTSTNLLSSGFDSGVINCATHKLFKTVDCVCDPDKEVVETIKERMSVHHVVILPNFGEYAKDKETMFHSMIANRNIWDDPCVEGLINLMKKYVRKRNKKIVITGNGGDEIYNNWQSQRGGHMWTKTNGSFPSSLELIWPWHNDVHDRMQVANTRTDMIAGFNGLETRNPLLDTELVQAWINTKRNLKNPYKYWMKKYMDDHQYPYTMKKVHSWCDPYQPAEWMLTNNDKNFTS
;
A
#
# COMPACT_ATOMS: atom_id res chain seq x y z
N GLY A 1 -13.51 12.01 -11.96
CA GLY A 1 -13.56 12.37 -13.39
C GLY A 1 -12.30 11.90 -14.12
N PHE A 2 -12.41 11.75 -15.42
CA PHE A 2 -11.29 11.45 -16.31
C PHE A 2 -10.92 12.71 -17.07
N THR A 3 -9.62 12.99 -17.21
CA THR A 3 -9.08 14.16 -17.90
C THR A 3 -7.88 13.76 -18.73
N GLU A 4 -7.70 14.45 -19.85
CA GLU A 4 -6.58 14.27 -20.77
C GLU A 4 -5.96 15.63 -21.11
N LEU A 5 -4.66 15.63 -21.39
CA LEU A 5 -3.88 16.77 -21.84
C LEU A 5 -2.81 16.29 -22.82
N GLU A 6 -2.70 16.95 -23.96
CA GLU A 6 -1.60 16.76 -24.89
C GLU A 6 -0.91 18.10 -25.18
N ASN A 7 0.41 18.12 -25.06
CA ASN A 7 1.27 19.29 -25.34
C ASN A 7 2.69 18.84 -25.70
N ASP A 8 3.62 19.80 -25.83
CA ASP A 8 5.03 19.52 -26.19
C ASP A 8 5.76 18.65 -25.16
N LEU A 9 5.27 18.59 -23.92
CA LEU A 9 5.83 17.72 -22.89
C LEU A 9 5.38 16.27 -23.02
N GLY A 10 4.25 16.00 -23.65
CA GLY A 10 3.73 14.67 -23.87
C GLY A 10 2.21 14.56 -23.83
N TYR A 11 1.74 13.32 -23.79
CA TYR A 11 0.33 12.97 -23.57
C TYR A 11 0.14 12.50 -22.12
N PHE A 12 -0.83 13.06 -21.44
CA PHE A 12 -1.17 12.85 -20.03
C PHE A 12 -2.63 12.48 -19.88
N ALA A 13 -2.92 11.51 -19.04
CA ALA A 13 -4.29 11.13 -18.68
C ALA A 13 -4.38 10.83 -17.19
N HIS A 14 -5.46 11.27 -16.55
CA HIS A 14 -5.68 11.05 -15.13
C HIS A 14 -7.15 10.74 -14.83
N SER A 15 -7.35 9.70 -14.01
CA SER A 15 -8.67 9.37 -13.45
C SER A 15 -8.67 9.70 -11.96
N MET A 16 -9.39 10.76 -11.60
CA MET A 16 -9.38 11.28 -10.23
C MET A 16 -10.42 10.61 -9.34
N LEU A 17 -9.96 10.17 -8.19
CA LEU A 17 -10.77 9.79 -7.03
C LEU A 17 -10.62 10.86 -5.95
N ASN A 18 -11.68 11.64 -5.70
CA ASN A 18 -11.66 12.60 -4.61
C ASN A 18 -12.09 11.93 -3.30
N THR A 19 -11.15 11.70 -2.40
CA THR A 19 -11.39 11.07 -1.09
C THR A 19 -11.62 12.07 0.03
N ILE A 20 -10.88 13.18 0.04
CA ILE A 20 -10.94 14.23 1.07
C ILE A 20 -10.65 15.58 0.42
N GLY A 21 -11.27 16.64 0.96
CA GLY A 21 -11.01 18.03 0.56
C GLY A 21 -11.59 18.43 -0.80
N GLU A 22 -11.10 19.54 -1.32
CA GLU A 22 -11.47 20.03 -2.63
C GLU A 22 -10.79 19.25 -3.75
N SER A 23 -11.50 19.09 -4.84
CA SER A 23 -11.01 18.37 -6.01
C SER A 23 -10.06 19.24 -6.81
N THR A 24 -8.82 18.79 -7.00
CA THR A 24 -7.86 19.44 -7.90
C THR A 24 -7.75 18.66 -9.20
N PRO A 25 -8.14 19.25 -10.34
CA PRO A 25 -7.97 18.60 -11.63
C PRO A 25 -6.50 18.26 -11.91
N GLN A 26 -6.30 17.09 -12.52
CA GLN A 26 -5.00 16.63 -12.98
C GLN A 26 -5.15 16.17 -14.44
N PRO A 27 -4.14 16.32 -15.28
CA PRO A 27 -2.76 16.77 -15.05
C PRO A 27 -2.70 18.19 -14.47
N TYR A 28 -1.87 18.39 -13.43
CA TYR A 28 -1.77 19.68 -12.75
C TYR A 28 -0.62 20.51 -13.32
N HIS A 29 -0.93 21.73 -13.77
CA HIS A 29 0.07 22.67 -14.29
C HIS A 29 0.80 23.34 -13.13
N THR A 30 2.10 23.13 -13.05
CA THR A 30 3.00 23.85 -12.18
C THR A 30 3.63 25.04 -12.94
N LYS A 31 4.53 25.78 -12.30
CA LYS A 31 5.26 26.88 -12.98
C LYS A 31 6.15 26.39 -14.11
N SER A 32 6.65 25.16 -14.06
CA SER A 32 7.71 24.68 -14.95
C SER A 32 7.44 23.31 -15.56
N GLY A 33 6.25 22.74 -15.34
CA GLY A 33 5.96 21.40 -15.83
C GLY A 33 4.56 20.90 -15.50
N ILE A 34 4.38 19.60 -15.65
CA ILE A 34 3.12 18.89 -15.41
C ILE A 34 3.32 17.88 -14.29
N LEU A 35 2.47 17.95 -13.28
CA LEU A 35 2.39 16.98 -12.18
C LEU A 35 1.21 16.04 -12.36
N LEU A 36 1.47 14.74 -12.20
CA LEU A 36 0.49 13.69 -11.97
C LEU A 36 0.78 13.07 -10.59
N TYR A 37 -0.23 13.06 -9.75
CA TYR A 37 -0.14 12.56 -8.38
C TYR A 37 -1.34 11.71 -8.02
N ASN A 38 -1.11 10.50 -7.55
CA ASN A 38 -2.14 9.58 -7.10
C ASN A 38 -1.83 9.12 -5.67
N GLY A 39 -2.66 9.49 -4.72
CA GLY A 39 -2.49 9.09 -3.33
C GLY A 39 -2.72 10.23 -2.34
N SER A 40 -2.16 10.07 -1.15
CA SER A 40 -2.23 11.05 -0.05
C SER A 40 -0.86 11.26 0.59
N THR A 41 -0.49 12.52 0.88
CA THR A 41 0.65 12.85 1.73
C THR A 41 0.18 13.51 3.02
N TYR A 42 0.78 13.13 4.14
CA TYR A 42 0.31 13.49 5.49
C TYR A 42 1.11 14.60 6.17
N ASN A 43 2.09 15.14 5.50
CA ASN A 43 2.95 16.20 6.02
C ASN A 43 2.83 17.53 5.27
N SER A 44 1.89 17.64 4.33
CA SER A 44 1.63 18.91 3.61
C SER A 44 1.03 20.00 4.50
N GLY A 45 0.32 19.61 5.56
CA GLY A 45 -0.42 20.54 6.42
C GLY A 45 -1.59 21.26 5.73
N LYS A 46 -1.93 20.85 4.50
CA LYS A 46 -3.00 21.41 3.68
C LYS A 46 -4.01 20.33 3.29
N ASP A 47 -5.22 20.77 3.01
CA ASP A 47 -6.33 19.89 2.60
C ASP A 47 -6.16 19.32 1.18
N ASN A 48 -5.19 19.83 0.41
CA ASN A 48 -4.95 19.44 -0.97
C ASN A 48 -3.47 19.18 -1.24
N ASP A 49 -3.14 17.90 -1.38
CA ASP A 49 -1.79 17.42 -1.59
C ASP A 49 -1.22 17.84 -2.94
N THR A 50 -2.01 17.72 -4.02
CA THR A 50 -1.58 18.02 -5.39
C THR A 50 -1.16 19.48 -5.52
N THR A 51 -1.95 20.40 -4.97
CA THR A 51 -1.65 21.84 -5.00
C THR A 51 -0.40 22.15 -4.18
N TRP A 52 -0.30 21.58 -2.97
CA TRP A 52 0.87 21.79 -2.13
C TRP A 52 2.15 21.29 -2.80
N ILE A 53 2.14 20.08 -3.37
CA ILE A 53 3.28 19.53 -4.09
C ILE A 53 3.62 20.40 -5.28
N GLY A 54 2.64 20.73 -6.11
CA GLY A 54 2.83 21.51 -7.32
C GLY A 54 3.40 22.91 -7.09
N ASP A 55 3.01 23.56 -5.99
CA ASP A 55 3.51 24.90 -5.61
C ASP A 55 5.01 24.89 -5.23
N HIS A 56 5.54 23.73 -4.81
CA HIS A 56 6.95 23.56 -4.41
C HIS A 56 7.84 23.01 -5.54
N LEU A 57 7.27 22.63 -6.67
CA LEU A 57 8.00 22.10 -7.82
C LEU A 57 8.42 23.21 -8.80
N ASP A 58 9.64 23.07 -9.32
CA ASP A 58 10.18 23.92 -10.36
C ASP A 58 11.00 23.08 -11.39
N ASP A 59 11.76 23.73 -12.28
CA ASP A 59 12.60 23.05 -13.27
C ASP A 59 13.98 22.60 -12.73
N ASN A 60 14.27 22.89 -11.46
CA ASN A 60 15.48 22.44 -10.79
C ASN A 60 15.30 21.00 -10.31
N LEU A 61 16.07 20.09 -10.88
CA LEU A 61 16.02 18.67 -10.51
C LEU A 61 16.29 18.44 -9.02
N GLN A 62 17.28 19.14 -8.44
CA GLN A 62 17.61 18.97 -7.02
C GLN A 62 16.45 19.38 -6.10
N ASN A 63 15.79 20.50 -6.42
CA ASN A 63 14.59 20.92 -5.69
C ASN A 63 13.46 19.88 -5.81
N THR A 64 13.21 19.36 -7.01
CA THR A 64 12.22 18.28 -7.20
C THR A 64 12.53 17.06 -6.34
N LEU A 65 13.81 16.64 -6.28
CA LEU A 65 14.23 15.50 -5.45
C LEU A 65 14.03 15.77 -3.95
N GLU A 66 14.31 16.99 -3.50
CA GLU A 66 14.10 17.41 -2.11
C GLU A 66 12.61 17.42 -1.73
N VAL A 67 11.74 17.91 -2.62
CA VAL A 67 10.29 17.84 -2.41
C VAL A 67 9.83 16.39 -2.29
N VAL A 68 10.24 15.51 -3.21
CA VAL A 68 9.88 14.08 -3.18
C VAL A 68 10.34 13.41 -1.88
N ARG A 69 11.57 13.68 -1.43
CA ARG A 69 12.13 13.10 -0.19
C ARG A 69 11.40 13.53 1.08
N GLN A 70 10.69 14.65 1.03
CA GLN A 70 9.88 15.12 2.16
C GLN A 70 8.50 14.48 2.20
N LEU A 71 8.01 13.88 1.13
CA LEU A 71 6.67 13.29 1.10
C LEU A 71 6.57 12.10 2.07
N ASN A 72 5.60 12.16 2.96
CA ASN A 72 5.23 11.06 3.86
C ASN A 72 3.78 10.66 3.60
N GLY A 73 3.58 9.51 2.97
CA GLY A 73 2.24 9.07 2.60
C GLY A 73 2.22 7.81 1.76
N GLU A 74 1.09 7.52 1.18
CA GLU A 74 0.88 6.49 0.17
C GLU A 74 0.64 7.16 -1.18
N PHE A 75 1.62 7.10 -2.08
CA PHE A 75 1.53 7.85 -3.34
C PHE A 75 2.28 7.22 -4.52
N ALA A 76 1.84 7.59 -5.72
CA ALA A 76 2.58 7.53 -6.97
C ALA A 76 2.70 8.95 -7.53
N PHE A 77 3.89 9.32 -7.95
CA PHE A 77 4.28 10.67 -8.36
C PHE A 77 4.94 10.63 -9.73
N VAL A 78 4.55 11.53 -10.61
CA VAL A 78 5.21 11.79 -11.90
C VAL A 78 5.25 13.30 -12.13
N TYR A 79 6.44 13.85 -12.32
CA TYR A 79 6.64 15.24 -12.66
C TYR A 79 7.44 15.36 -13.94
N VAL A 80 6.90 16.10 -14.92
CA VAL A 80 7.45 16.23 -16.27
C VAL A 80 7.80 17.69 -16.54
N THR A 81 9.07 17.93 -16.84
CA THR A 81 9.59 19.20 -17.31
C THR A 81 10.17 19.05 -18.72
N GLU A 82 10.66 20.14 -19.32
CA GLU A 82 11.39 20.06 -20.59
C GLU A 82 12.66 19.21 -20.51
N LYS A 83 13.34 19.20 -19.36
CA LYS A 83 14.64 18.54 -19.17
C LYS A 83 14.52 17.11 -18.65
N ASN A 84 13.60 16.87 -17.72
CA ASN A 84 13.52 15.62 -16.97
C ASN A 84 12.09 15.13 -16.78
N ILE A 85 11.95 13.81 -16.60
CA ILE A 85 10.77 13.19 -16.03
C ILE A 85 11.22 12.51 -14.74
N VAL A 86 10.70 12.96 -13.61
CA VAL A 86 10.93 12.38 -12.28
C VAL A 86 9.70 11.59 -11.88
N PHE A 87 9.88 10.32 -11.54
CA PHE A 87 8.77 9.49 -11.10
C PHE A 87 9.18 8.53 -9.99
N CYS A 88 8.26 8.27 -9.09
CA CYS A 88 8.47 7.34 -7.97
C CYS A 88 7.14 6.89 -7.37
N VAL A 89 7.22 5.88 -6.53
CA VAL A 89 6.19 5.52 -5.56
C VAL A 89 6.71 5.80 -4.15
N ASP A 90 5.81 5.74 -3.17
CA ASP A 90 6.19 5.87 -1.76
C ASP A 90 7.20 4.79 -1.30
N HIS A 91 7.69 4.91 -0.06
CA HIS A 91 8.76 4.07 0.46
C HIS A 91 8.42 2.56 0.50
N PHE A 92 7.13 2.22 0.47
CA PHE A 92 6.64 0.87 0.70
C PHE A 92 5.78 0.32 -0.45
N ASP A 93 5.84 0.93 -1.64
CA ASP A 93 5.03 0.52 -2.79
C ASP A 93 3.51 0.49 -2.51
N SER A 94 2.99 1.44 -1.74
CA SER A 94 1.57 1.47 -1.41
C SER A 94 0.68 1.84 -2.60
N ARG A 95 1.25 2.49 -3.61
CA ARG A 95 0.62 2.77 -4.91
C ARG A 95 1.38 2.12 -6.03
N ASN A 96 0.67 1.83 -7.11
CA ASN A 96 1.25 1.17 -8.28
C ASN A 96 1.74 2.18 -9.30
N LEU A 97 2.95 1.94 -9.82
CA LEU A 97 3.49 2.67 -10.95
C LEU A 97 4.35 1.75 -11.80
N TRP A 98 4.09 1.74 -13.10
CA TRP A 98 4.78 0.93 -14.08
C TRP A 98 5.40 1.84 -15.13
N PHE A 99 6.53 1.43 -15.72
CA PHE A 99 7.15 2.19 -16.78
C PHE A 99 7.78 1.30 -17.84
N TYR A 100 7.87 1.85 -19.03
CA TYR A 100 8.57 1.26 -20.15
C TYR A 100 9.37 2.36 -20.86
N HIS A 101 10.65 2.09 -21.12
CA HIS A 101 11.51 2.95 -21.90
C HIS A 101 11.80 2.29 -23.26
N ASP A 102 11.30 2.88 -24.31
CA ASP A 102 11.60 2.50 -25.68
C ASP A 102 12.89 3.20 -26.12
N THR A 103 13.97 2.44 -26.20
CA THR A 103 15.28 2.96 -26.57
C THR A 103 15.39 3.29 -28.06
N GLU A 104 14.57 2.69 -28.91
CA GLU A 104 14.55 2.95 -30.36
C GLU A 104 13.84 4.27 -30.67
N THR A 105 12.65 4.43 -30.13
CA THR A 105 11.85 5.67 -30.32
C THR A 105 12.18 6.75 -29.30
N LYS A 106 13.04 6.47 -28.31
CA LYS A 106 13.44 7.38 -27.24
C LYS A 106 12.27 7.89 -26.39
N LYS A 107 11.22 7.09 -26.29
CA LYS A 107 10.01 7.43 -25.52
C LYS A 107 9.95 6.67 -24.22
N ILE A 108 9.36 7.30 -23.19
CA ILE A 108 9.01 6.66 -21.96
C ILE A 108 7.51 6.71 -21.75
N THR A 109 6.96 5.60 -21.29
CA THR A 109 5.57 5.50 -20.83
C THR A 109 5.58 5.20 -19.34
N VAL A 110 4.81 5.92 -18.56
CA VAL A 110 4.64 5.72 -17.11
C VAL A 110 3.14 5.65 -16.81
N ALA A 111 2.69 4.63 -16.11
CA ALA A 111 1.26 4.43 -15.82
C ALA A 111 1.03 3.66 -14.52
N SER A 112 -0.12 3.89 -13.89
CA SER A 112 -0.55 3.14 -12.69
C SER A 112 -0.98 1.70 -13.00
N LEU A 113 -1.31 1.39 -14.25
CA LEU A 113 -1.78 0.08 -14.66
C LEU A 113 -0.77 -0.60 -15.60
N PRO A 114 -0.41 -1.87 -15.34
CA PRO A 114 0.58 -2.58 -16.14
C PRO A 114 0.13 -2.78 -17.60
N ASN A 115 -1.15 -3.02 -17.86
CA ASN A 115 -1.67 -3.25 -19.21
C ASN A 115 -1.47 -2.05 -20.14
N ILE A 116 -1.43 -0.83 -19.65
CA ILE A 116 -1.13 0.36 -20.45
C ILE A 116 0.31 0.32 -20.97
N VAL A 117 1.22 -0.21 -20.15
CA VAL A 117 2.65 -0.27 -20.45
C VAL A 117 3.01 -1.55 -21.21
N GLN A 118 2.36 -2.68 -20.87
CA GLN A 118 2.66 -4.01 -21.41
C GLN A 118 2.06 -4.31 -22.78
N GLN A 119 1.03 -3.60 -23.23
CA GLN A 119 0.32 -3.87 -24.49
C GLN A 119 1.22 -3.87 -25.73
N LYS A 120 2.40 -3.28 -25.66
CA LYS A 120 3.33 -3.19 -26.78
C LYS A 120 4.67 -3.89 -26.57
N HIS A 121 5.02 -4.24 -25.31
CA HIS A 121 6.38 -4.67 -24.98
C HIS A 121 6.43 -5.58 -23.75
N ASN A 122 7.12 -6.71 -23.88
CA ASN A 122 7.34 -7.68 -22.79
C ASN A 122 8.31 -7.19 -21.68
N ASN A 123 8.89 -6.00 -21.84
CA ASN A 123 9.94 -5.45 -20.96
C ASN A 123 9.48 -4.22 -20.17
N SER A 124 8.30 -4.27 -19.58
CA SER A 124 7.88 -3.23 -18.65
C SER A 124 8.46 -3.50 -17.25
N TRP A 125 8.81 -2.43 -16.55
CA TRP A 125 9.28 -2.49 -15.17
C TRP A 125 8.29 -1.83 -14.25
N ARG A 126 8.21 -2.35 -13.03
CA ARG A 126 7.51 -1.71 -11.94
C ARG A 126 8.48 -0.77 -11.20
N ALA A 127 8.03 0.43 -10.87
CA ALA A 127 8.76 1.31 -9.97
C ALA A 127 8.79 0.71 -8.57
N CYS A 128 9.97 0.61 -7.97
CA CYS A 128 10.17 0.05 -6.64
C CYS A 128 10.06 1.12 -5.57
N GLY A 129 9.57 0.73 -4.39
CA GLY A 129 9.57 1.59 -3.22
C GLY A 129 10.96 2.08 -2.83
N ASN A 130 10.99 3.25 -2.21
CA ASN A 130 12.22 3.91 -1.77
C ASN A 130 13.22 4.25 -2.89
N LYS A 131 12.77 4.29 -4.15
CA LYS A 131 13.59 4.71 -5.31
C LYS A 131 12.91 5.86 -6.04
N ILE A 132 13.72 6.82 -6.48
CA ILE A 132 13.33 7.91 -7.36
C ILE A 132 13.96 7.65 -8.72
N TYR A 133 13.15 7.62 -9.76
CA TYR A 133 13.58 7.42 -11.14
C TYR A 133 13.63 8.77 -11.85
N ILE A 134 14.71 9.01 -12.58
CA ILE A 134 14.96 10.25 -13.30
C ILE A 134 15.25 9.88 -14.76
N PHE A 135 14.33 10.21 -15.64
CA PHE A 135 14.53 10.10 -17.08
C PHE A 135 14.99 11.44 -17.62
N ASN A 136 16.20 11.48 -18.14
CA ASN A 136 16.74 12.67 -18.78
C ASN A 136 16.29 12.74 -20.24
N ARG A 137 15.57 13.79 -20.62
CA ARG A 137 14.96 13.94 -21.94
C ARG A 137 15.95 14.38 -23.05
N GLN A 138 17.16 14.79 -22.70
CA GLN A 138 18.19 15.19 -23.66
C GLN A 138 18.99 13.98 -24.17
N ASN A 139 19.40 13.11 -23.24
CA ASN A 139 20.22 11.94 -23.57
C ASN A 139 19.44 10.60 -23.47
N TYR A 140 18.17 10.66 -23.07
CA TYR A 140 17.25 9.50 -22.99
C TYR A 140 17.73 8.39 -22.05
N THR A 141 18.39 8.73 -20.97
CA THR A 141 18.85 7.79 -19.94
C THR A 141 17.96 7.81 -18.71
N ILE A 142 17.85 6.66 -18.04
CA ILE A 142 17.20 6.56 -16.72
C ILE A 142 18.28 6.41 -15.66
N GLN A 143 18.19 7.23 -14.63
CA GLN A 143 18.98 7.11 -13.41
C GLN A 143 18.06 6.85 -12.23
N THR A 144 18.59 6.25 -11.16
CA THR A 144 17.84 6.00 -9.93
C THR A 144 18.59 6.56 -8.73
N GLU A 145 17.83 7.16 -7.82
CA GLU A 145 18.33 7.60 -6.52
C GLU A 145 17.55 6.95 -5.39
N VAL A 146 18.19 6.84 -4.23
CA VAL A 146 17.51 6.41 -3.00
C VAL A 146 16.66 7.56 -2.48
N ASN A 147 15.39 7.27 -2.16
CA ASN A 147 14.47 8.27 -1.63
C ASN A 147 14.82 8.59 -0.16
N LYS A 148 14.89 7.56 0.71
CA LYS A 148 15.14 7.71 2.14
C LYS A 148 16.27 6.81 2.60
N VAL A 149 17.25 7.38 3.29
CA VAL A 149 18.25 6.62 4.06
C VAL A 149 17.71 6.39 5.48
N TRP A 150 17.57 5.13 5.86
CA TRP A 150 17.06 4.73 7.16
C TRP A 150 18.19 4.67 8.19
N ASN A 151 17.91 5.12 9.41
CA ASN A 151 18.80 4.88 10.54
C ASN A 151 18.57 3.45 11.07
N LEU A 152 19.54 2.56 10.86
CA LEU A 152 19.44 1.14 11.20
C LEU A 152 19.94 0.80 12.61
N GLU A 153 20.26 1.79 13.44
CA GLU A 153 20.72 1.58 14.81
C GLU A 153 19.60 1.10 15.74
N GLN A 154 19.80 -0.04 16.40
CA GLN A 154 18.83 -0.68 17.30
C GLN A 154 19.12 -0.35 18.76
N LYS A 155 18.97 0.91 19.18
CA LYS A 155 19.42 1.40 20.49
C LYS A 155 18.30 1.73 21.48
N VAL A 156 17.07 1.98 21.04
CA VAL A 156 15.95 2.44 21.87
C VAL A 156 15.43 1.30 22.76
N PRO A 157 15.49 1.42 24.11
CA PRO A 157 15.18 0.32 25.02
C PRO A 157 13.70 0.22 25.43
N HIS A 158 12.81 1.01 24.84
CA HIS A 158 11.38 1.08 25.16
C HIS A 158 10.54 1.26 23.91
N LEU A 159 9.22 1.12 24.03
CA LEU A 159 8.27 1.15 22.92
C LEU A 159 7.50 2.48 22.79
N ASP A 160 7.76 3.47 23.63
CA ASP A 160 6.98 4.71 23.69
C ASP A 160 6.95 5.43 22.35
N PHE A 161 8.12 5.57 21.71
CA PHE A 161 8.19 6.18 20.37
C PHE A 161 7.44 5.37 19.30
N VAL A 162 7.38 4.04 19.43
CA VAL A 162 6.59 3.19 18.53
C VAL A 162 5.11 3.49 18.72
N PHE A 163 4.64 3.56 19.97
CA PHE A 163 3.24 3.83 20.29
C PHE A 163 2.80 5.22 19.85
N GLU A 164 3.60 6.24 20.15
CA GLU A 164 3.31 7.61 19.72
C GLU A 164 3.28 7.76 18.20
N SER A 165 4.28 7.18 17.52
CA SER A 165 4.33 7.23 16.07
C SER A 165 3.17 6.46 15.43
N PHE A 166 2.76 5.35 16.02
CA PHE A 166 1.61 4.58 15.57
C PHE A 166 0.30 5.38 15.74
N GLU A 167 0.09 6.03 16.85
CA GLU A 167 -1.09 6.88 17.07
C GLU A 167 -1.13 8.05 16.08
N ARG A 168 0.03 8.68 15.82
CA ARG A 168 0.12 9.69 14.75
C ARG A 168 -0.20 9.13 13.38
N ALA A 169 0.29 7.91 13.07
CA ALA A 169 0.00 7.25 11.81
C ALA A 169 -1.50 7.00 11.60
N ILE A 170 -2.21 6.55 12.64
CA ILE A 170 -3.67 6.39 12.63
C ILE A 170 -4.37 7.75 12.47
N SER A 171 -3.98 8.74 13.27
CA SER A 171 -4.62 10.08 13.25
C SER A 171 -4.55 10.76 11.88
N ARG A 172 -3.44 10.56 11.16
CA ARG A 172 -3.24 11.13 9.82
C ARG A 172 -4.11 10.44 8.76
N ARG A 173 -4.44 9.16 8.94
CA ARG A 173 -5.06 8.32 7.91
C ARG A 173 -6.56 8.09 8.08
N TYR A 174 -7.03 8.12 9.31
CA TYR A 174 -8.43 7.81 9.60
C TYR A 174 -9.30 9.07 9.63
N ASN A 175 -10.40 9.02 8.90
CA ASN A 175 -11.45 10.03 8.95
C ASN A 175 -12.77 9.32 9.31
N PRO A 176 -13.42 9.66 10.45
CA PRO A 176 -14.62 8.96 10.90
C PRO A 176 -15.79 8.96 9.90
N LYS A 177 -15.86 9.98 9.04
CA LYS A 177 -16.95 10.10 8.05
C LYS A 177 -16.72 9.21 6.83
N THR A 178 -15.47 9.12 6.35
CA THR A 178 -15.14 8.51 5.06
C THR A 178 -14.36 7.22 5.15
N SER A 179 -13.77 6.89 6.31
CA SER A 179 -12.97 5.68 6.50
C SER A 179 -13.79 4.50 7.05
N THR A 180 -13.35 3.30 6.71
CA THR A 180 -13.73 2.05 7.36
C THR A 180 -12.48 1.21 7.58
N ASN A 181 -12.41 0.49 8.70
CA ASN A 181 -11.30 -0.39 9.00
C ASN A 181 -11.63 -1.84 8.62
N LEU A 182 -10.64 -2.56 8.13
CA LEU A 182 -10.74 -4.01 8.06
C LEU A 182 -10.60 -4.58 9.46
N LEU A 183 -11.53 -5.46 9.85
CA LEU A 183 -11.51 -6.14 11.14
C LEU A 183 -11.35 -7.64 10.92
N SER A 184 -10.37 -8.23 11.59
CA SER A 184 -10.17 -9.65 11.73
C SER A 184 -9.91 -9.99 13.20
N SER A 185 -9.76 -11.24 13.57
CA SER A 185 -9.29 -11.65 14.91
C SER A 185 -7.76 -11.54 15.07
N GLY A 186 -7.02 -11.25 13.98
CA GLY A 186 -5.57 -11.12 13.96
C GLY A 186 -5.04 -9.86 14.67
N PHE A 187 -3.71 -9.83 14.85
CA PHE A 187 -3.01 -8.74 15.55
C PHE A 187 -2.99 -7.44 14.75
N ASP A 188 -2.74 -7.49 13.44
CA ASP A 188 -2.54 -6.30 12.61
C ASP A 188 -3.80 -5.45 12.54
N SER A 189 -4.92 -6.06 12.21
CA SER A 189 -6.21 -5.38 12.26
C SER A 189 -6.61 -5.02 13.69
N GLY A 190 -6.27 -5.88 14.65
CA GLY A 190 -6.57 -5.65 16.07
C GLY A 190 -5.93 -4.39 16.61
N VAL A 191 -4.63 -4.22 16.43
CA VAL A 191 -3.92 -3.04 16.92
C VAL A 191 -4.39 -1.75 16.25
N ILE A 192 -4.70 -1.80 14.95
CA ILE A 192 -5.27 -0.66 14.20
C ILE A 192 -6.63 -0.26 14.79
N ASN A 193 -7.52 -1.24 14.98
CA ASN A 193 -8.85 -0.97 15.52
C ASN A 193 -8.79 -0.49 16.98
N CYS A 194 -7.87 -1.03 17.77
CA CYS A 194 -7.59 -0.57 19.14
C CYS A 194 -7.20 0.91 19.18
N ALA A 195 -6.19 1.30 18.39
CA ALA A 195 -5.72 2.69 18.35
C ALA A 195 -6.79 3.63 17.76
N THR A 196 -7.50 3.20 16.71
CA THR A 196 -8.58 4.00 16.15
C THR A 196 -9.68 4.26 17.19
N HIS A 197 -10.05 3.23 17.97
CA HIS A 197 -11.04 3.40 19.03
C HIS A 197 -10.54 4.33 20.15
N LYS A 198 -9.28 4.18 20.58
CA LYS A 198 -8.67 5.08 21.55
C LYS A 198 -8.78 6.54 21.12
N LEU A 199 -8.47 6.84 19.87
CA LEU A 199 -8.37 8.20 19.36
C LEU A 199 -9.74 8.80 18.96
N PHE A 200 -10.63 8.02 18.37
CA PHE A 200 -11.86 8.53 17.77
C PHE A 200 -13.15 8.03 18.45
N LYS A 201 -13.08 7.11 19.39
CA LYS A 201 -14.18 6.50 20.15
C LYS A 201 -15.15 5.66 19.32
N THR A 202 -15.51 6.08 18.14
CA THR A 202 -16.36 5.35 17.18
C THR A 202 -15.52 4.86 16.01
N VAL A 203 -15.57 3.57 15.74
CA VAL A 203 -14.84 2.95 14.64
C VAL A 203 -15.83 2.19 13.76
N ASP A 204 -15.80 2.53 12.48
CA ASP A 204 -16.53 1.80 11.48
C ASP A 204 -15.65 0.65 10.97
N CYS A 205 -16.15 -0.59 11.06
CA CYS A 205 -15.40 -1.77 10.69
C CYS A 205 -16.18 -2.66 9.74
N VAL A 206 -15.45 -3.42 8.94
CA VAL A 206 -15.97 -4.50 8.10
C VAL A 206 -15.22 -5.79 8.40
N CYS A 207 -15.94 -6.88 8.64
CA CYS A 207 -15.41 -8.19 9.00
C CYS A 207 -16.03 -9.30 8.17
N ASP A 208 -15.19 -10.26 7.75
CA ASP A 208 -15.64 -11.58 7.29
C ASP A 208 -15.50 -12.58 8.44
N PRO A 209 -16.60 -13.07 9.01
CA PRO A 209 -16.57 -13.90 10.21
C PRO A 209 -16.19 -15.36 9.93
N ASP A 210 -16.31 -15.85 8.71
CA ASP A 210 -16.28 -17.29 8.40
C ASP A 210 -14.93 -17.95 8.70
N LYS A 211 -13.85 -17.15 8.76
CA LYS A 211 -12.48 -17.64 9.00
C LYS A 211 -11.86 -17.13 10.29
N GLU A 212 -12.65 -16.47 11.11
CA GLU A 212 -12.17 -15.75 12.27
C GLU A 212 -12.40 -16.54 13.59
N VAL A 213 -11.68 -16.15 14.63
CA VAL A 213 -11.98 -16.64 15.98
C VAL A 213 -13.21 -15.91 16.48
N VAL A 214 -14.34 -16.61 16.45
CA VAL A 214 -15.68 -16.05 16.69
C VAL A 214 -15.77 -15.30 18.02
N GLU A 215 -15.18 -15.83 19.09
CA GLU A 215 -15.19 -15.23 20.41
C GLU A 215 -14.50 -13.84 20.37
N THR A 216 -13.30 -13.78 19.78
CA THR A 216 -12.55 -12.51 19.64
C THR A 216 -13.30 -11.48 18.79
N ILE A 217 -13.96 -11.92 17.71
CA ILE A 217 -14.78 -11.02 16.91
C ILE A 217 -15.98 -10.50 17.69
N LYS A 218 -16.68 -11.36 18.44
CA LYS A 218 -17.80 -10.93 19.30
C LYS A 218 -17.38 -9.90 20.34
N GLU A 219 -16.23 -10.09 20.98
CA GLU A 219 -15.67 -9.12 21.93
C GLU A 219 -15.36 -7.80 21.25
N ARG A 220 -14.73 -7.82 20.06
CA ARG A 220 -14.47 -6.60 19.26
C ARG A 220 -15.77 -5.92 18.79
N MET A 221 -16.80 -6.68 18.47
CA MET A 221 -18.11 -6.14 18.11
C MET A 221 -18.79 -5.38 19.26
N SER A 222 -18.50 -5.70 20.50
CA SER A 222 -19.01 -4.94 21.67
C SER A 222 -18.37 -3.54 21.77
N VAL A 223 -17.22 -3.34 21.11
CA VAL A 223 -16.45 -2.09 21.12
C VAL A 223 -16.71 -1.26 19.87
N HIS A 224 -16.97 -1.92 18.73
CA HIS A 224 -17.04 -1.27 17.43
C HIS A 224 -18.37 -1.47 16.74
N HIS A 225 -18.71 -0.51 15.86
CA HIS A 225 -19.77 -0.75 14.86
C HIS A 225 -19.21 -1.63 13.74
N VAL A 226 -19.57 -2.90 13.74
CA VAL A 226 -19.06 -3.90 12.79
C VAL A 226 -20.13 -4.32 11.80
N VAL A 227 -19.82 -4.23 10.52
CA VAL A 227 -20.62 -4.82 9.45
C VAL A 227 -20.02 -6.18 9.10
N ILE A 228 -20.81 -7.24 9.32
CA ILE A 228 -20.45 -8.60 8.97
C ILE A 228 -20.82 -8.89 7.53
N LEU A 229 -19.91 -9.53 6.80
CA LEU A 229 -20.12 -9.92 5.41
C LEU A 229 -20.84 -11.27 5.35
N PRO A 230 -21.93 -11.40 4.60
CA PRO A 230 -22.49 -12.71 4.29
C PRO A 230 -21.73 -13.35 3.11
N ASN A 231 -21.66 -14.67 3.15
CA ASN A 231 -21.13 -15.65 2.20
C ASN A 231 -20.51 -15.19 0.87
N PHE A 232 -19.32 -15.71 0.53
CA PHE A 232 -18.47 -15.35 -0.59
C PHE A 232 -18.86 -15.90 -1.98
N GLY A 233 -19.78 -16.82 -2.08
CA GLY A 233 -20.03 -17.62 -3.29
C GLY A 233 -20.50 -16.91 -4.57
N GLU A 234 -20.80 -15.60 -4.54
CA GLU A 234 -21.51 -14.93 -5.65
C GLU A 234 -20.62 -14.15 -6.64
N TYR A 235 -19.27 -14.19 -6.56
CA TYR A 235 -18.40 -13.11 -7.13
C TYR A 235 -17.31 -13.52 -8.12
N ALA A 236 -17.29 -14.76 -8.58
CA ALA A 236 -16.35 -15.22 -9.62
C ALA A 236 -16.36 -14.31 -10.86
N LYS A 237 -17.55 -13.83 -11.26
CA LYS A 237 -17.72 -12.97 -12.42
C LYS A 237 -17.10 -11.58 -12.28
N ASP A 238 -17.14 -11.00 -11.09
CA ASP A 238 -16.52 -9.69 -10.81
C ASP A 238 -14.99 -9.79 -10.83
N LYS A 239 -14.45 -10.90 -10.34
CA LYS A 239 -13.01 -11.20 -10.36
C LYS A 239 -12.50 -11.34 -11.80
N GLU A 240 -13.21 -12.05 -12.64
CA GLU A 240 -12.88 -12.19 -14.05
C GLU A 240 -12.88 -10.84 -14.77
N THR A 241 -13.89 -10.00 -14.54
CA THR A 241 -13.97 -8.65 -15.12
C THR A 241 -12.80 -7.78 -14.66
N MET A 242 -12.42 -7.84 -13.37
CA MET A 242 -11.27 -7.12 -12.85
C MET A 242 -9.96 -7.65 -13.44
N PHE A 243 -9.80 -8.95 -13.54
CA PHE A 243 -8.63 -9.58 -14.14
C PHE A 243 -8.42 -9.11 -15.57
N HIS A 244 -9.45 -9.18 -16.40
CA HIS A 244 -9.39 -8.74 -17.81
C HIS A 244 -9.14 -7.24 -17.96
N SER A 245 -9.65 -6.42 -17.06
CA SER A 245 -9.46 -4.96 -17.12
C SER A 245 -8.10 -4.49 -16.59
N MET A 246 -7.43 -5.31 -15.78
CA MET A 246 -6.20 -4.90 -15.09
C MET A 246 -4.97 -5.72 -15.45
N ILE A 247 -5.05 -6.74 -16.29
CA ILE A 247 -3.97 -7.70 -16.63
C ILE A 247 -2.75 -7.56 -15.73
N ALA A 248 -2.88 -8.03 -14.52
CA ALA A 248 -1.85 -7.90 -13.54
C ALA A 248 -0.94 -9.13 -13.56
N ASN A 249 0.25 -8.97 -13.05
CA ASN A 249 1.16 -10.08 -12.83
C ASN A 249 0.43 -11.26 -12.17
N ARG A 250 0.54 -12.47 -12.72
CA ARG A 250 -0.10 -13.72 -12.26
C ARG A 250 -0.06 -13.90 -10.75
N ASN A 251 1.09 -13.63 -10.12
CA ASN A 251 1.31 -13.82 -8.69
C ASN A 251 0.40 -12.98 -7.77
N ILE A 252 -0.22 -11.94 -8.29
CA ILE A 252 -1.11 -11.06 -7.52
C ILE A 252 -2.52 -11.63 -7.44
N TRP A 253 -2.96 -12.32 -8.49
CA TRP A 253 -4.34 -12.77 -8.66
C TRP A 253 -4.59 -14.22 -8.22
N ASP A 254 -3.54 -15.00 -8.07
CA ASP A 254 -3.62 -16.38 -7.57
C ASP A 254 -3.85 -16.43 -6.04
N ASP A 255 -3.93 -15.28 -5.38
CA ASP A 255 -4.17 -15.21 -3.95
C ASP A 255 -5.68 -15.28 -3.63
N PRO A 256 -6.13 -16.26 -2.83
CA PRO A 256 -7.53 -16.43 -2.44
C PRO A 256 -8.16 -15.23 -1.74
N CYS A 257 -7.35 -14.33 -1.19
CA CYS A 257 -7.83 -13.09 -0.56
C CYS A 257 -8.49 -12.11 -1.54
N VAL A 258 -8.22 -12.24 -2.83
CA VAL A 258 -8.71 -11.29 -3.84
C VAL A 258 -10.22 -11.23 -3.86
N GLU A 259 -10.89 -12.38 -3.83
CA GLU A 259 -12.36 -12.44 -3.87
C GLU A 259 -13.00 -11.78 -2.65
N GLY A 260 -12.45 -12.08 -1.48
CA GLY A 260 -12.91 -11.46 -0.24
C GLY A 260 -12.80 -9.95 -0.24
N LEU A 261 -11.67 -9.44 -0.68
CA LEU A 261 -11.43 -8.00 -0.77
C LEU A 261 -12.34 -7.32 -1.80
N ILE A 262 -12.58 -7.93 -2.97
CA ILE A 262 -13.50 -7.40 -3.99
C ILE A 262 -14.90 -7.21 -3.41
N ASN A 263 -15.40 -8.25 -2.75
CA ASN A 263 -16.71 -8.23 -2.13
C ASN A 263 -16.85 -7.16 -1.09
N LEU A 264 -15.89 -7.12 -0.19
CA LEU A 264 -15.81 -6.18 0.89
C LEU A 264 -15.86 -4.74 0.33
N MET A 265 -15.02 -4.44 -0.61
CA MET A 265 -14.90 -3.08 -1.15
C MET A 265 -16.12 -2.68 -1.98
N LYS A 266 -16.62 -3.53 -2.87
CA LYS A 266 -17.75 -3.21 -3.75
C LYS A 266 -19.08 -3.09 -3.00
N LYS A 267 -19.39 -4.08 -2.17
CA LYS A 267 -20.73 -4.22 -1.58
C LYS A 267 -20.91 -3.38 -0.32
N TYR A 268 -19.89 -3.30 0.50
CA TYR A 268 -20.05 -2.78 1.85
C TYR A 268 -19.40 -1.42 2.07
N VAL A 269 -18.19 -1.22 1.56
CA VAL A 269 -17.51 0.05 1.74
C VAL A 269 -18.12 1.12 0.84
N ARG A 270 -18.21 0.85 -0.46
CA ARG A 270 -18.75 1.80 -1.43
C ARG A 270 -20.22 2.14 -1.21
N LYS A 271 -21.06 1.13 -0.91
CA LYS A 271 -22.51 1.37 -0.66
C LYS A 271 -22.77 2.21 0.60
N ARG A 272 -21.87 2.22 1.54
CA ARG A 272 -21.97 3.01 2.78
C ARG A 272 -21.40 4.41 2.63
N ASN A 273 -21.09 4.83 1.42
CA ASN A 273 -20.45 6.11 1.10
C ASN A 273 -19.09 6.29 1.77
N LYS A 274 -18.40 5.18 2.08
CA LYS A 274 -17.02 5.20 2.52
C LYS A 274 -16.11 5.28 1.30
N LYS A 275 -15.01 5.97 1.45
CA LYS A 275 -14.04 6.21 0.37
C LYS A 275 -12.65 5.69 0.70
N ILE A 276 -12.38 5.44 1.99
CA ILE A 276 -11.08 5.06 2.51
C ILE A 276 -11.21 3.74 3.25
N VAL A 277 -10.30 2.82 2.94
CA VAL A 277 -10.17 1.52 3.62
C VAL A 277 -8.83 1.50 4.37
N ILE A 278 -8.89 1.36 5.68
CA ILE A 278 -7.69 1.20 6.51
C ILE A 278 -7.34 -0.29 6.59
N THR A 279 -6.11 -0.63 6.23
CA THR A 279 -5.63 -2.03 6.15
C THR A 279 -4.51 -2.32 7.14
N GLY A 280 -4.27 -3.60 7.41
CA GLY A 280 -3.17 -4.10 8.22
C GLY A 280 -1.89 -4.44 7.43
N ASN A 281 -1.79 -4.01 6.17
CA ASN A 281 -0.62 -4.27 5.35
C ASN A 281 0.66 -3.73 6.02
N GLY A 282 1.74 -4.46 5.90
CA GLY A 282 3.02 -4.16 6.55
C GLY A 282 3.18 -4.79 7.94
N GLY A 283 2.08 -5.27 8.55
CA GLY A 283 2.11 -5.85 9.89
C GLY A 283 2.99 -7.09 9.99
N ASP A 284 2.87 -7.98 9.06
CA ASP A 284 3.69 -9.18 8.97
C ASP A 284 5.07 -8.89 8.39
N GLU A 285 5.16 -8.04 7.42
CA GLU A 285 6.37 -7.80 6.64
C GLU A 285 7.42 -7.00 7.42
N ILE A 286 6.99 -6.08 8.28
CA ILE A 286 7.90 -5.19 9.03
C ILE A 286 8.08 -5.62 10.48
N TYR A 287 6.97 -5.97 11.16
CA TYR A 287 6.97 -6.11 12.62
C TYR A 287 7.05 -7.55 13.10
N ASN A 288 7.10 -8.51 12.17
CA ASN A 288 7.16 -9.91 12.51
C ASN A 288 8.56 -10.49 12.32
N ASN A 289 8.93 -11.42 13.20
CA ASN A 289 10.13 -12.23 13.08
C ASN A 289 9.80 -13.58 12.43
N TRP A 290 9.27 -13.59 11.23
CA TRP A 290 8.77 -14.79 10.58
C TRP A 290 9.77 -15.96 10.57
N GLN A 291 9.37 -17.07 11.23
CA GLN A 291 9.90 -18.39 10.91
C GLN A 291 9.07 -19.00 9.78
N SER A 292 9.68 -19.21 8.64
CA SER A 292 9.07 -20.01 7.60
C SER A 292 9.08 -21.49 8.04
N GLN A 293 7.98 -22.00 8.52
CA GLN A 293 7.77 -23.43 8.70
C GLN A 293 7.06 -24.09 7.51
N ARG A 294 6.69 -23.36 6.49
CA ARG A 294 5.98 -23.89 5.32
C ARG A 294 6.79 -23.70 4.04
N GLY A 295 7.38 -24.80 3.56
CA GLY A 295 7.73 -24.92 2.15
C GLY A 295 8.99 -24.21 1.66
N GLY A 296 9.94 -23.86 2.51
CA GLY A 296 11.25 -23.38 2.06
C GLY A 296 11.30 -21.94 1.54
N HIS A 297 10.22 -21.20 1.55
CA HIS A 297 10.21 -19.78 1.23
C HIS A 297 10.45 -18.97 2.50
N MET A 298 11.66 -18.47 2.67
CA MET A 298 11.99 -17.55 3.75
C MET A 298 11.40 -16.19 3.45
N TRP A 299 10.41 -15.78 4.23
CA TRP A 299 9.77 -14.47 4.12
C TRP A 299 10.64 -13.34 4.64
N THR A 300 11.50 -13.66 5.60
CA THR A 300 12.62 -12.84 6.01
C THR A 300 13.80 -13.75 6.27
N LYS A 301 15.01 -13.31 6.01
CA LYS A 301 16.23 -14.05 6.32
C LYS A 301 16.55 -14.12 7.83
N THR A 302 15.53 -13.87 8.69
CA THR A 302 15.76 -13.68 10.13
C THR A 302 15.67 -14.96 10.95
N ASN A 303 15.28 -16.09 10.34
CA ASN A 303 15.13 -17.38 11.05
C ASN A 303 14.41 -17.27 12.41
N GLY A 304 13.38 -16.44 12.48
CA GLY A 304 12.58 -16.23 13.69
C GLY A 304 13.19 -15.28 14.72
N SER A 305 14.25 -14.57 14.39
CA SER A 305 14.78 -13.51 15.24
C SER A 305 15.28 -12.33 14.40
N PHE A 306 15.08 -11.12 14.87
CA PHE A 306 15.68 -9.95 14.24
C PHE A 306 17.21 -10.04 14.34
N PRO A 307 17.96 -9.77 13.27
CA PRO A 307 19.42 -9.80 13.29
C PRO A 307 19.99 -8.65 14.14
N SER A 308 21.24 -8.80 14.55
CA SER A 308 21.98 -7.73 15.24
C SER A 308 22.24 -6.53 14.33
N SER A 309 22.46 -6.77 13.03
CA SER A 309 22.52 -5.74 12.00
C SER A 309 21.31 -5.87 11.07
N LEU A 310 20.63 -4.77 10.81
CA LEU A 310 19.52 -4.70 9.86
C LEU A 310 19.98 -4.47 8.42
N GLU A 311 21.24 -4.14 8.18
CA GLU A 311 21.79 -3.86 6.84
C GLU A 311 21.62 -5.03 5.86
N LEU A 312 21.55 -6.26 6.36
CA LEU A 312 21.38 -7.46 5.54
C LEU A 312 19.94 -7.71 5.08
N ILE A 313 18.97 -7.07 5.72
CA ILE A 313 17.54 -7.33 5.49
C ILE A 313 16.75 -6.06 5.19
N TRP A 314 17.32 -4.90 5.46
CA TRP A 314 16.65 -3.62 5.33
C TRP A 314 17.27 -2.76 4.22
N PRO A 315 16.48 -2.02 3.43
CA PRO A 315 15.04 -2.13 3.28
C PRO A 315 14.69 -3.23 2.27
N TRP A 316 14.15 -4.35 2.71
CA TRP A 316 13.62 -5.44 1.88
C TRP A 316 14.41 -5.76 0.60
N HIS A 317 15.50 -6.50 0.72
CA HIS A 317 16.29 -6.96 -0.42
C HIS A 317 15.60 -8.03 -1.30
N ASN A 318 14.33 -8.28 -1.11
CA ASN A 318 13.61 -9.33 -1.83
C ASN A 318 12.81 -8.73 -2.99
N ASP A 319 13.53 -8.25 -3.97
CA ASP A 319 13.03 -7.44 -5.06
C ASP A 319 11.99 -8.14 -5.95
N VAL A 320 12.05 -9.46 -6.09
CA VAL A 320 11.23 -10.20 -7.07
C VAL A 320 10.04 -10.90 -6.41
N HIS A 321 10.10 -11.14 -5.11
CA HIS A 321 9.07 -11.87 -4.36
C HIS A 321 8.67 -11.14 -3.08
N ASP A 322 8.83 -9.84 -3.07
CA ASP A 322 8.46 -9.01 -1.93
C ASP A 322 6.95 -9.08 -1.68
N ARG A 323 6.57 -9.73 -0.60
CA ARG A 323 5.16 -9.89 -0.25
C ARG A 323 4.46 -8.60 0.04
N MET A 324 5.16 -7.63 0.57
CA MET A 324 4.56 -6.33 0.84
C MET A 324 4.17 -5.66 -0.46
N GLN A 325 5.04 -5.71 -1.48
CA GLN A 325 4.75 -5.22 -2.80
C GLN A 325 3.52 -5.92 -3.39
N VAL A 326 3.45 -7.25 -3.28
CA VAL A 326 2.31 -8.03 -3.77
C VAL A 326 1.03 -7.68 -3.00
N ALA A 327 1.09 -7.62 -1.67
CA ALA A 327 -0.06 -7.30 -0.83
C ALA A 327 -0.59 -5.89 -1.09
N ASN A 328 0.31 -4.90 -1.16
CA ASN A 328 -0.05 -3.51 -1.42
C ASN A 328 -0.64 -3.34 -2.82
N THR A 329 0.03 -3.90 -3.85
CA THR A 329 -0.47 -3.85 -5.23
C THR A 329 -1.87 -4.41 -5.34
N ARG A 330 -2.09 -5.59 -4.80
CA ARG A 330 -3.40 -6.24 -4.82
C ARG A 330 -4.47 -5.37 -4.16
N THR A 331 -4.19 -4.90 -2.96
CA THR A 331 -5.15 -4.14 -2.18
C THR A 331 -5.46 -2.79 -2.83
N ASP A 332 -4.44 -2.10 -3.33
CA ASP A 332 -4.57 -0.82 -4.03
C ASP A 332 -5.37 -0.96 -5.34
N MET A 333 -5.05 -1.96 -6.16
CA MET A 333 -5.77 -2.19 -7.43
C MET A 333 -7.24 -2.53 -7.20
N ILE A 334 -7.54 -3.39 -6.22
CA ILE A 334 -8.93 -3.74 -5.88
C ILE A 334 -9.69 -2.52 -5.36
N ALA A 335 -9.06 -1.72 -4.51
CA ALA A 335 -9.66 -0.50 -3.99
C ALA A 335 -9.93 0.50 -5.12
N GLY A 336 -8.93 0.80 -5.93
CA GLY A 336 -9.03 1.74 -7.06
C GLY A 336 -10.12 1.34 -8.06
N PHE A 337 -10.21 0.05 -8.41
CA PHE A 337 -11.29 -0.47 -9.27
C PHE A 337 -12.68 -0.22 -8.70
N ASN A 338 -12.81 -0.27 -7.38
CA ASN A 338 -14.07 0.01 -6.69
C ASN A 338 -14.28 1.50 -6.35
N GLY A 339 -13.41 2.39 -6.79
CA GLY A 339 -13.48 3.81 -6.47
C GLY A 339 -13.21 4.12 -5.01
N LEU A 340 -12.25 3.41 -4.41
CA LEU A 340 -11.82 3.53 -3.02
C LEU A 340 -10.30 3.75 -2.95
N GLU A 341 -9.85 4.26 -1.82
CA GLU A 341 -8.43 4.44 -1.48
C GLU A 341 -8.07 3.58 -0.27
N THR A 342 -6.95 2.86 -0.36
CA THR A 342 -6.38 2.15 0.79
C THR A 342 -5.41 3.05 1.55
N ARG A 343 -5.34 2.89 2.87
CA ARG A 343 -4.34 3.51 3.73
C ARG A 343 -3.77 2.50 4.69
N ASN A 344 -2.45 2.53 4.86
CA ASN A 344 -1.67 1.51 5.54
C ASN A 344 -0.92 2.11 6.74
N PRO A 345 -1.55 2.30 7.90
CA PRO A 345 -0.91 2.95 9.05
C PRO A 345 0.37 2.26 9.53
N LEU A 346 0.45 0.93 9.36
CA LEU A 346 1.64 0.15 9.73
C LEU A 346 2.84 0.39 8.80
N LEU A 347 2.62 1.06 7.67
CA LEU A 347 3.66 1.48 6.72
C LEU A 347 4.02 2.98 6.87
N ASP A 348 3.62 3.63 7.95
CA ASP A 348 4.04 5.01 8.20
C ASP A 348 5.54 5.10 8.44
N THR A 349 6.21 6.04 7.77
CA THR A 349 7.67 6.16 7.81
C THR A 349 8.22 6.49 9.20
N GLU A 350 7.49 7.26 10.01
CA GLU A 350 7.90 7.57 11.38
C GLU A 350 7.76 6.34 12.28
N LEU A 351 6.65 5.62 12.15
CA LEU A 351 6.42 4.37 12.89
C LEU A 351 7.47 3.31 12.55
N VAL A 352 7.73 3.12 11.26
CA VAL A 352 8.73 2.15 10.81
C VAL A 352 10.12 2.54 11.30
N GLN A 353 10.50 3.81 11.23
CA GLN A 353 11.78 4.27 11.77
C GLN A 353 11.87 4.07 13.29
N ALA A 354 10.82 4.36 14.06
CA ALA A 354 10.79 4.12 15.49
C ALA A 354 10.97 2.63 15.82
N TRP A 355 10.31 1.75 15.04
CA TRP A 355 10.48 0.30 15.17
C TRP A 355 11.89 -0.16 14.83
N ILE A 356 12.48 0.30 13.72
CA ILE A 356 13.87 0.00 13.34
C ILE A 356 14.81 0.32 14.51
N ASN A 357 14.67 1.47 15.14
CA ASN A 357 15.54 1.92 16.21
C ASN A 357 15.30 1.22 17.55
N THR A 358 14.22 0.48 17.72
CA THR A 358 13.93 -0.29 18.94
C THR A 358 14.97 -1.40 19.14
N LYS A 359 15.40 -1.65 20.37
CA LYS A 359 16.33 -2.72 20.71
C LYS A 359 15.80 -4.09 20.26
N ARG A 360 16.72 -4.94 19.78
CA ARG A 360 16.45 -6.27 19.23
C ARG A 360 15.63 -7.17 20.17
N ASN A 361 15.90 -7.14 21.47
CA ASN A 361 15.19 -7.98 22.44
C ASN A 361 13.69 -7.68 22.52
N LEU A 362 13.27 -6.44 22.22
CA LEU A 362 11.86 -6.05 22.14
C LEU A 362 11.21 -6.43 20.80
N LYS A 363 12.01 -6.78 19.81
CA LYS A 363 11.54 -7.21 18.48
C LYS A 363 11.35 -8.72 18.36
N ASN A 364 12.08 -9.50 19.16
CA ASN A 364 12.12 -10.97 19.04
C ASN A 364 10.80 -11.67 19.39
N PRO A 365 10.04 -11.28 20.40
CA PRO A 365 8.74 -11.89 20.63
C PRO A 365 7.76 -11.56 19.49
N TYR A 366 6.99 -12.56 19.07
CA TYR A 366 6.00 -12.42 17.99
C TYR A 366 5.07 -11.23 18.22
N LYS A 367 5.12 -10.25 17.31
CA LYS A 367 4.31 -9.03 17.31
C LYS A 367 4.18 -8.35 18.69
N TYR A 368 5.28 -8.37 19.46
CA TYR A 368 5.30 -7.99 20.87
C TYR A 368 4.72 -6.59 21.13
N TRP A 369 5.11 -5.58 20.34
CA TRP A 369 4.62 -4.23 20.53
C TRP A 369 3.11 -4.10 20.28
N MET A 370 2.57 -4.83 19.30
CA MET A 370 1.13 -4.83 19.00
C MET A 370 0.34 -5.45 20.14
N LYS A 371 0.85 -6.60 20.64
CA LYS A 371 0.28 -7.26 21.80
C LYS A 371 0.28 -6.33 23.01
N LYS A 372 1.45 -5.76 23.34
CA LYS A 372 1.57 -4.86 24.48
C LYS A 372 0.66 -3.64 24.36
N TYR A 373 0.56 -3.04 23.17
CA TYR A 373 -0.35 -1.92 22.94
C TYR A 373 -1.81 -2.31 23.21
N MET A 374 -2.25 -3.48 22.74
CA MET A 374 -3.62 -3.97 23.00
C MET A 374 -3.84 -4.32 24.47
N ASP A 375 -2.87 -4.95 25.15
CA ASP A 375 -2.92 -5.23 26.60
C ASP A 375 -3.06 -3.92 27.41
N ASP A 376 -2.26 -2.91 27.12
CA ASP A 376 -2.28 -1.61 27.82
C ASP A 376 -3.64 -0.89 27.65
N HIS A 377 -4.39 -1.20 26.60
CA HIS A 377 -5.71 -0.63 26.32
C HIS A 377 -6.87 -1.61 26.54
N GLN A 378 -6.60 -2.78 27.13
CA GLN A 378 -7.60 -3.84 27.41
C GLN A 378 -8.41 -4.24 26.17
N TYR A 379 -7.75 -4.25 25.00
CA TYR A 379 -8.39 -4.57 23.75
C TYR A 379 -8.29 -6.08 23.43
N PRO A 380 -9.38 -6.75 23.06
CA PRO A 380 -9.40 -8.19 22.90
C PRO A 380 -8.55 -8.69 21.72
N TYR A 381 -7.75 -9.71 21.95
CA TYR A 381 -6.96 -10.42 20.95
C TYR A 381 -6.87 -11.92 21.27
N THR A 382 -6.43 -12.70 20.30
CA THR A 382 -6.25 -14.16 20.47
C THR A 382 -4.84 -14.58 20.07
N MET A 383 -4.28 -15.54 20.80
CA MET A 383 -3.06 -16.26 20.43
C MET A 383 -3.34 -17.51 19.58
N LYS A 384 -4.60 -17.88 19.39
CA LYS A 384 -4.97 -18.94 18.47
C LYS A 384 -4.53 -18.53 17.06
N LYS A 385 -3.95 -19.48 16.32
CA LYS A 385 -3.60 -19.24 14.93
C LYS A 385 -4.87 -18.96 14.14
N VAL A 386 -4.97 -17.75 13.63
CA VAL A 386 -6.03 -17.36 12.71
C VAL A 386 -5.62 -17.87 11.35
N HIS A 387 -6.51 -18.54 10.67
CA HIS A 387 -6.33 -18.83 9.27
C HIS A 387 -6.35 -17.48 8.55
N SER A 388 -5.27 -17.17 7.83
CA SER A 388 -5.26 -15.94 7.05
C SER A 388 -6.39 -16.02 6.02
N TRP A 389 -6.87 -14.88 5.56
CA TRP A 389 -7.74 -14.78 4.38
C TRP A 389 -7.18 -15.57 3.19
N CYS A 390 -5.93 -15.99 3.27
CA CYS A 390 -5.12 -16.72 2.31
C CYS A 390 -4.94 -18.20 2.62
N ASP A 391 -5.70 -18.81 3.53
CA ASP A 391 -5.67 -20.27 3.66
C ASP A 391 -6.25 -20.89 2.38
N PRO A 392 -5.62 -21.97 1.84
CA PRO A 392 -5.94 -22.43 0.51
C PRO A 392 -7.40 -22.83 0.41
N TYR A 393 -8.22 -21.92 -0.05
CA TYR A 393 -9.35 -22.30 -0.87
C TYR A 393 -8.73 -23.03 -2.05
N GLN A 394 -9.24 -24.19 -2.38
CA GLN A 394 -8.92 -24.75 -3.68
C GLN A 394 -9.26 -23.67 -4.71
N PRO A 395 -8.33 -23.27 -5.56
CA PRO A 395 -8.64 -22.29 -6.59
C PRO A 395 -9.89 -22.76 -7.31
N ALA A 396 -10.86 -21.90 -7.47
CA ALA A 396 -12.07 -22.25 -8.20
C ALA A 396 -11.63 -22.86 -9.54
N GLU A 397 -12.27 -23.91 -9.99
CA GLU A 397 -11.86 -24.72 -11.15
C GLU A 397 -11.54 -23.87 -12.40
N TRP A 398 -12.18 -22.69 -12.53
CA TRP A 398 -11.93 -21.72 -13.60
C TRP A 398 -10.56 -21.00 -13.47
N MET A 399 -9.99 -20.84 -12.27
CA MET A 399 -8.63 -20.32 -12.08
C MET A 399 -7.58 -21.26 -12.67
N LEU A 400 -7.82 -22.57 -12.54
CA LEU A 400 -6.93 -23.59 -13.09
C LEU A 400 -7.06 -23.69 -14.62
N THR A 401 -8.28 -23.51 -15.17
CA THR A 401 -8.53 -23.67 -16.60
C THR A 401 -8.19 -22.45 -17.44
N ASN A 402 -8.20 -21.25 -16.88
CA ASN A 402 -7.87 -20.01 -17.61
C ASN A 402 -6.40 -19.60 -17.51
N ASN A 403 -5.67 -20.08 -16.48
CA ASN A 403 -4.24 -19.82 -16.35
C ASN A 403 -3.41 -20.41 -17.49
N ASP A 404 -3.81 -21.54 -18.07
CA ASP A 404 -3.05 -22.19 -19.12
C ASP A 404 -3.34 -21.69 -20.56
N LYS A 405 -4.45 -21.00 -20.76
CA LYS A 405 -4.89 -20.62 -22.12
C LYS A 405 -4.41 -19.25 -22.61
N ASN A 406 -4.03 -18.34 -21.74
CA ASN A 406 -3.74 -16.95 -22.10
C ASN A 406 -2.26 -16.56 -22.04
N PHE A 407 -1.34 -17.48 -21.81
CA PHE A 407 0.07 -17.17 -21.60
C PHE A 407 1.06 -18.00 -22.44
N THR A 408 0.59 -18.74 -23.42
CA THR A 408 1.41 -19.51 -24.38
C THR A 408 1.45 -18.91 -25.77
N SER A 409 1.10 -17.64 -25.93
CA SER A 409 1.28 -16.93 -27.22
C SER A 409 1.98 -15.61 -27.02
#